data_c6fc92474c6b8249289b54d2899fc1b8
#
_entry.id   c6fc92474c6b8249289b54d2899fc1b8
#
_cell.length_a   1.000
_cell.length_b   1.000
_cell.length_c   1.000
_cell.angle_alpha   90.00
_cell.angle_beta   90.00
_cell.angle_gamma   90.00
#
_symmetry.space_group_name_H-M   'P 1'
#
loop_
_entity.id
_entity.type
_entity.pdbx_description
1 polymer ?
#
loop_
_entity_poly.entity_id
_entity_poly.type
_entity_poly.pdbx_seq_one_letter_code
_entity_poly.pdbx_strand_id
1 'polypeptide(L)' 'MKIKITKSSNNRSWYDGRIGEVFHVRRIESDCYWVKPNPDDPYSGWNFVPFEHCEIYKEKD' A
#
# COMPACT_ATOMS: atom_id res chain seq x y z
N MET A 1 -5.31 -4.45 -10.05
CA MET A 1 -4.94 -3.05 -9.79
C MET A 1 -3.81 -3.01 -8.78
N LYS A 2 -2.85 -2.15 -9.01
CA LYS A 2 -1.71 -1.97 -8.12
C LYS A 2 -1.59 -0.51 -7.69
N ILE A 3 -1.00 -0.28 -6.54
CA ILE A 3 -0.66 1.06 -6.06
C ILE A 3 0.81 1.13 -5.71
N LYS A 4 1.35 2.34 -5.78
CA LYS A 4 2.73 2.62 -5.41
C LYS A 4 2.73 3.57 -4.23
N ILE A 5 3.48 3.25 -3.18
CA ILE A 5 3.59 4.10 -2.00
C ILE A 5 4.39 5.35 -2.35
N THR A 6 3.81 6.52 -2.08
CA THR A 6 4.46 7.80 -2.40
C THR A 6 4.90 8.58 -1.18
N LYS A 7 4.26 8.36 -0.03
CA LYS A 7 4.68 9.00 1.22
C LYS A 7 4.18 8.23 2.43
N SER A 8 4.73 8.54 3.58
CA SER A 8 4.34 8.01 4.86
C SER A 8 4.14 9.18 5.82
N SER A 9 3.06 9.16 6.61
CA SER A 9 2.76 10.26 7.53
C SER A 9 3.57 10.20 8.83
N ASN A 10 4.05 9.01 9.19
CA ASN A 10 4.83 8.83 10.40
C ASN A 10 5.53 7.48 10.38
N ASN A 11 6.44 7.28 11.33
CA ASN A 11 7.23 6.06 11.40
C ASN A 11 6.49 4.85 11.99
N ARG A 12 5.20 5.00 12.29
CA ARG A 12 4.37 3.90 12.81
C ARG A 12 3.57 3.22 11.71
N SER A 13 3.55 3.79 10.51
CA SER A 13 2.87 3.17 9.39
C SER A 13 3.63 1.91 8.96
N TRP A 14 2.89 0.84 8.64
CA TRP A 14 3.50 -0.40 8.19
C TRP A 14 4.35 -0.21 6.93
N TYR A 15 3.98 0.79 6.11
CA TYR A 15 4.68 1.09 4.87
C TYR A 15 5.76 2.16 5.02
N ASP A 16 6.04 2.59 6.24
CA ASP A 16 7.16 3.49 6.48
C ASP A 16 8.45 2.77 6.08
N GLY A 17 9.29 3.44 5.30
CA GLY A 17 10.49 2.82 4.74
C GLY A 17 10.23 2.00 3.47
N ARG A 18 8.98 1.96 3.00
CA ARG A 18 8.63 1.23 1.78
C ARG A 18 8.18 2.15 0.65
N ILE A 19 8.53 3.42 0.72
CA ILE A 19 8.19 4.39 -0.32
C ILE A 19 8.83 3.95 -1.64
N GLY A 20 8.01 3.96 -2.70
CA GLY A 20 8.43 3.47 -4.01
C GLY A 20 8.07 2.03 -4.30
N GLU A 21 7.67 1.27 -3.29
CA GLU A 21 7.23 -0.11 -3.49
C GLU A 21 5.82 -0.17 -4.05
N VAL A 22 5.53 -1.23 -4.79
CA VAL A 22 4.24 -1.44 -5.45
C VAL A 22 3.54 -2.63 -4.81
N PHE A 23 2.25 -2.48 -4.56
CA PHE A 23 1.45 -3.52 -3.93
C PHE A 23 0.17 -3.79 -4.73
N HIS A 24 -0.29 -5.03 -4.70
CA HIS A 24 -1.58 -5.41 -5.29
C HIS A 24 -2.72 -4.97 -4.38
N VAL A 25 -3.75 -4.36 -4.97
CA VAL A 25 -4.94 -3.93 -4.23
C VAL A 25 -5.88 -5.11 -4.10
N ARG A 26 -6.30 -5.40 -2.87
CA ARG A 26 -7.29 -6.43 -2.58
C ARG A 26 -8.70 -5.85 -2.54
N ARG A 27 -8.82 -4.64 -2.00
CA ARG A 27 -10.11 -4.03 -1.72
C ARG A 27 -9.97 -2.52 -1.72
N ILE A 28 -10.99 -1.82 -2.17
CA ILE A 28 -11.03 -0.36 -2.17
C ILE A 28 -12.09 0.08 -1.16
N GLU A 29 -11.68 0.91 -0.21
CA GLU A 29 -12.57 1.54 0.75
C GLU A 29 -12.79 3.00 0.36
N SER A 30 -13.57 3.74 1.16
CA SER A 30 -13.89 5.13 0.83
C SER A 30 -12.69 6.08 0.92
N ASP A 31 -11.67 5.73 1.70
CA ASP A 31 -10.53 6.60 1.96
C ASP A 31 -9.18 5.91 1.86
N CYS A 32 -9.16 4.62 1.56
CA CYS A 32 -7.91 3.86 1.51
C CYS A 32 -8.04 2.62 0.63
N TYR A 33 -6.87 2.06 0.29
CA TYR A 33 -6.77 0.78 -0.38
C TYR A 33 -6.30 -0.28 0.62
N TRP A 34 -6.90 -1.46 0.56
CA TRP A 34 -6.38 -2.63 1.25
C TRP A 34 -5.53 -3.41 0.27
N VAL A 35 -4.29 -3.69 0.66
CA VAL A 35 -3.35 -4.34 -0.24
C VAL A 35 -3.09 -5.77 0.18
N LYS A 36 -2.64 -6.56 -0.80
CA LYS A 36 -2.34 -7.97 -0.56
C LYS A 36 -1.16 -8.07 0.41
N PRO A 37 -1.29 -8.85 1.50
CA PRO A 37 -0.22 -8.96 2.48
C PRO A 37 1.02 -9.63 1.88
N ASN A 38 2.17 -9.20 2.39
CA ASN A 38 3.43 -9.86 2.10
C ASN A 38 3.45 -11.18 2.86
N PRO A 39 3.62 -12.34 2.21
CA PRO A 39 3.61 -13.63 2.89
C PRO A 39 4.73 -13.79 3.95
N ASP A 40 5.78 -12.98 3.85
CA ASP A 40 6.87 -13.00 4.80
C ASP A 40 6.66 -12.08 6.01
N ASP A 41 5.55 -11.34 6.02
CA ASP A 41 5.24 -10.38 7.07
C ASP A 41 4.19 -10.97 8.01
N PRO A 42 4.52 -11.18 9.30
CA PRO A 42 3.55 -11.73 10.26
C PRO A 42 2.38 -10.82 10.57
N TYR A 43 2.48 -9.54 10.24
CA TYR A 43 1.41 -8.56 10.45
C TYR A 43 0.62 -8.25 9.19
N SER A 44 0.71 -9.12 8.22
CA SER A 44 0.21 -8.87 6.86
C SER A 44 -1.31 -8.74 6.72
N GLY A 45 -2.08 -9.05 7.76
CA GLY A 45 -3.54 -9.02 7.67
C GLY A 45 -4.15 -7.61 7.64
N TRP A 46 -3.39 -6.57 7.96
CA TRP A 46 -3.91 -5.23 8.16
C TRP A 46 -3.22 -4.18 7.29
N ASN A 47 -2.85 -4.56 6.09
CA ASN A 47 -2.10 -3.67 5.21
C ASN A 47 -3.05 -2.77 4.43
N PHE A 48 -3.29 -1.57 4.95
CA PHE A 48 -4.08 -0.55 4.26
C PHE A 48 -3.25 0.71 4.04
N VAL A 49 -3.57 1.45 2.98
CA VAL A 49 -2.84 2.67 2.62
C VAL A 49 -3.86 3.75 2.26
N PRO A 50 -3.86 4.89 2.95
CA PRO A 50 -4.73 6.01 2.58
C PRO A 50 -4.45 6.47 1.14
N PHE A 51 -5.49 6.94 0.45
CA PHE A 51 -5.35 7.39 -0.94
C PHE A 51 -4.24 8.42 -1.11
N GLU A 52 -4.09 9.32 -0.15
CA GLU A 52 -3.12 10.41 -0.22
C GLU A 52 -1.67 9.97 -0.02
N HIS A 53 -1.43 8.72 0.39
CA HIS A 53 -0.10 8.19 0.62
C HIS A 53 0.39 7.29 -0.51
N CYS A 54 -0.42 7.16 -1.54
CA CYS A 54 -0.08 6.29 -2.67
C CYS A 54 -0.70 6.84 -3.96
N GLU A 55 -0.32 6.22 -5.07
CA GLU A 55 -0.91 6.53 -6.37
C GLU A 55 -1.18 5.22 -7.10
N ILE A 56 -2.11 5.25 -8.05
CA ILE A 56 -2.40 4.09 -8.87
C ILE A 56 -1.18 3.83 -9.76
N TYR A 57 -0.67 2.60 -9.69
CA TYR A 57 0.47 2.20 -10.49
C TYR A 57 -0.02 1.54 -11.78
N LYS A 58 0.36 2.11 -12.90
CA LYS A 58 0.03 1.56 -14.21
C LYS A 58 1.25 0.88 -14.78
N GLU A 59 1.14 -0.42 -15.00
CA GLU A 59 2.20 -1.15 -15.65
C GLU A 59 2.20 -0.84 -17.15
N LYS A 60 3.38 -0.67 -17.70
CA LYS A 60 3.53 -0.65 -19.16
C LYS A 60 3.66 -2.06 -19.65
N ASP A 61 2.84 -2.39 -20.58
CA ASP A 61 2.96 -3.68 -21.27
C ASP A 61 4.08 -3.65 -22.29
#